data_31a51600eae65ddea7bc9bf99900c160
#
_entry.id   31a51600eae65ddea7bc9bf99900c160
#
_cell.length_a   1.000
_cell.length_b   1.000
_cell.length_c   1.000
_cell.angle_alpha   90.00
_cell.angle_beta   90.00
_cell.angle_gamma   90.00
#
_symmetry.space_group_name_H-M   'P 1'
#
loop_
_entity.id
_entity.type
_entity.pdbx_description
1 polymer ?
#
loop_
_entity_poly.entity_id
_entity_poly.type
_entity_poly.pdbx_seq_one_letter_code
_entity_poly.pdbx_strand_id
1 'polypeptide(L)'
;TYMFMHGGFWHLFFNMFCLWMFGSALERTIGSKKYLIFYFVAGLGAVLTHTLVEYFQMGAMASANSGILSTGQINLLRTPTLGASGAIYGIQIGYAMLYPNDVWTLIFPPISLKAKWFVLIFIVIELFTGVTGTMDGVAHFAHLGGMLFGFLLLLYWKKSGKLWRR
;
A
#
# COMPACT_ATOMS: atom_id res chain seq x y z
N THR A 1 -14.20 5.01 -3.36
CA THR A 1 -14.29 4.56 -4.79
C THR A 1 -12.94 4.39 -5.46
N TYR A 2 -11.90 5.17 -5.11
CA TYR A 2 -10.58 5.15 -5.73
C TYR A 2 -9.95 3.74 -5.81
N MET A 3 -10.17 2.88 -4.81
CA MET A 3 -9.67 1.50 -4.74
C MET A 3 -10.21 0.59 -5.85
N PHE A 4 -11.28 0.98 -6.53
CA PHE A 4 -11.92 0.20 -7.60
C PHE A 4 -11.65 0.75 -9.00
N MET A 5 -10.93 1.87 -9.10
CA MET A 5 -10.55 2.48 -10.37
C MET A 5 -9.08 2.17 -10.68
N HIS A 6 -8.79 1.86 -11.91
CA HIS A 6 -7.44 1.48 -12.36
C HIS A 6 -7.04 2.23 -13.61
N GLY A 7 -5.78 2.63 -13.70
CA GLY A 7 -5.23 3.43 -14.79
C GLY A 7 -4.95 2.67 -16.09
N GLY A 8 -5.33 1.39 -16.19
CA GLY A 8 -5.15 0.57 -17.38
C GLY A 8 -5.17 -0.93 -17.09
N PHE A 9 -5.15 -1.73 -18.16
CA PHE A 9 -5.28 -3.19 -18.08
C PHE A 9 -4.21 -3.82 -17.18
N TRP A 10 -2.94 -3.49 -17.36
CA TRP A 10 -1.85 -4.09 -16.58
C TRP A 10 -1.91 -3.68 -15.10
N HIS A 11 -2.32 -2.44 -14.82
CA HIS A 11 -2.53 -2.00 -13.45
C HIS A 11 -3.64 -2.80 -12.77
N LEU A 12 -4.77 -3.00 -13.44
CA LEU A 12 -5.85 -3.85 -12.94
C LEU A 12 -5.38 -5.31 -12.78
N PHE A 13 -4.74 -5.87 -13.81
CA PHE A 13 -4.29 -7.26 -13.79
C PHE A 13 -3.38 -7.56 -12.60
N PHE A 14 -2.32 -6.77 -12.38
CA PHE A 14 -1.39 -7.00 -11.28
C PHE A 14 -2.04 -6.76 -9.92
N ASN A 15 -2.93 -5.78 -9.79
CA ASN A 15 -3.69 -5.60 -8.55
C ASN A 15 -4.55 -6.84 -8.24
N MET A 16 -5.31 -7.34 -9.20
CA MET A 16 -6.18 -8.50 -9.00
C MET A 16 -5.38 -9.78 -8.78
N PHE A 17 -4.27 -9.95 -9.48
CA PHE A 17 -3.37 -11.08 -9.27
C PHE A 17 -2.78 -11.11 -7.86
N CYS A 18 -2.26 -9.98 -7.37
CA CYS A 18 -1.74 -9.88 -6.01
C CYS A 18 -2.85 -10.06 -4.96
N LEU A 19 -4.02 -9.47 -5.21
CA LEU A 19 -5.18 -9.62 -4.34
C LEU A 19 -5.61 -11.08 -4.24
N TRP A 20 -5.65 -11.81 -5.35
CA TRP A 20 -5.97 -13.22 -5.37
C TRP A 20 -4.90 -14.05 -4.66
N MET A 21 -3.63 -13.82 -4.94
CA MET A 21 -2.52 -14.62 -4.41
C MET A 21 -2.35 -14.45 -2.90
N PHE A 22 -2.22 -13.22 -2.42
CA PHE A 22 -1.98 -12.93 -1.00
C PHE A 22 -3.28 -12.79 -0.21
N GLY A 23 -4.30 -12.19 -0.83
CA GLY A 23 -5.59 -11.95 -0.21
C GLY A 23 -6.31 -13.24 0.14
N SER A 24 -6.35 -14.21 -0.78
CA SER A 24 -7.00 -15.49 -0.52
C SER A 24 -6.33 -16.29 0.61
N ALA A 25 -5.01 -16.21 0.74
CA ALA A 25 -4.29 -16.85 1.84
C ALA A 25 -4.57 -16.14 3.18
N LEU A 26 -4.56 -14.82 3.19
CA LEU A 26 -4.89 -14.03 4.37
C LEU A 26 -6.35 -14.27 4.80
N GLU A 27 -7.29 -14.26 3.87
CA GLU A 27 -8.72 -14.51 4.12
C GLU A 27 -8.95 -15.89 4.74
N ARG A 28 -8.35 -16.95 4.19
CA ARG A 28 -8.44 -18.30 4.78
C ARG A 28 -7.96 -18.35 6.23
N THR A 29 -7.01 -17.49 6.58
CA THR A 29 -6.40 -17.48 7.91
C THR A 29 -7.22 -16.70 8.92
N ILE A 30 -7.66 -15.48 8.57
CA ILE A 30 -8.35 -14.58 9.52
C ILE A 30 -9.87 -14.60 9.36
N GLY A 31 -10.40 -15.22 8.31
CA GLY A 31 -11.82 -15.28 7.96
C GLY A 31 -12.28 -14.07 7.16
N SER A 32 -13.31 -14.25 6.31
CA SER A 32 -13.77 -13.25 5.32
C SER A 32 -14.19 -11.92 5.95
N LYS A 33 -14.87 -11.95 7.11
CA LYS A 33 -15.29 -10.71 7.78
C LYS A 33 -14.12 -9.83 8.19
N LYS A 34 -13.09 -10.42 8.81
CA LYS A 34 -11.88 -9.69 9.21
C LYS A 34 -11.05 -9.29 8.00
N TYR A 35 -11.01 -10.14 6.98
CA TYR A 35 -10.33 -9.83 5.73
C TYR A 35 -10.91 -8.58 5.07
N LEU A 36 -12.25 -8.46 4.98
CA LEU A 36 -12.89 -7.26 4.46
C LEU A 36 -12.58 -6.02 5.31
N ILE A 37 -12.65 -6.13 6.64
CA ILE A 37 -12.27 -5.03 7.53
C ILE A 37 -10.80 -4.65 7.30
N PHE A 38 -9.92 -5.63 7.19
CA PHE A 38 -8.51 -5.43 6.96
C PHE A 38 -8.24 -4.70 5.63
N TYR A 39 -8.88 -5.16 4.55
CA TYR A 39 -8.79 -4.56 3.22
C TYR A 39 -9.20 -3.08 3.24
N PHE A 40 -10.38 -2.77 3.82
CA PHE A 40 -10.86 -1.40 3.86
C PHE A 40 -10.04 -0.50 4.80
N VAL A 41 -9.61 -1.00 5.95
CA VAL A 41 -8.77 -0.22 6.86
C VAL A 41 -7.42 0.09 6.22
N ALA A 42 -6.78 -0.88 5.57
CA ALA A 42 -5.55 -0.65 4.83
C ALA A 42 -5.74 0.35 3.68
N GLY A 43 -6.82 0.21 2.90
CA GLY A 43 -7.12 1.14 1.81
C GLY A 43 -7.44 2.56 2.30
N LEU A 44 -8.27 2.72 3.33
CA LEU A 44 -8.55 4.04 3.91
C LEU A 44 -7.29 4.67 4.53
N GLY A 45 -6.46 3.86 5.19
CA GLY A 45 -5.17 4.29 5.71
C GLY A 45 -4.21 4.73 4.60
N ALA A 46 -4.24 4.04 3.47
CA ALA A 46 -3.45 4.39 2.29
C ALA A 46 -3.79 5.79 1.78
N VAL A 47 -5.07 6.06 1.51
CA VAL A 47 -5.49 7.38 1.01
C VAL A 47 -5.28 8.48 2.04
N LEU A 48 -5.52 8.20 3.32
CA LEU A 48 -5.28 9.17 4.39
C LEU A 48 -3.81 9.59 4.43
N THR A 49 -2.89 8.62 4.43
CA THR A 49 -1.45 8.89 4.45
C THR A 49 -1.02 9.68 3.21
N HIS A 50 -1.48 9.27 2.04
CA HIS A 50 -1.17 9.94 0.79
C HIS A 50 -1.65 11.40 0.80
N THR A 51 -2.91 11.64 1.13
CA THR A 51 -3.49 12.99 1.20
C THR A 51 -2.77 13.89 2.22
N LEU A 52 -2.38 13.32 3.37
CA LEU A 52 -1.60 14.09 4.36
C LEU A 52 -0.23 14.50 3.81
N VAL A 53 0.47 13.59 3.14
CA VAL A 53 1.78 13.91 2.53
C VAL A 53 1.61 14.97 1.44
N GLU A 54 0.63 14.82 0.54
CA GLU A 54 0.34 15.83 -0.49
C GLU A 54 0.01 17.19 0.12
N TYR A 55 -0.79 17.23 1.19
CA TYR A 55 -1.11 18.46 1.89
C TYR A 55 0.16 19.19 2.40
N PHE A 56 1.09 18.45 3.04
CA PHE A 56 2.34 19.03 3.49
C PHE A 56 3.26 19.46 2.34
N GLN A 57 3.33 18.67 1.27
CA GLN A 57 4.08 19.03 0.05
C GLN A 57 3.53 20.31 -0.60
N MET A 58 2.20 20.42 -0.72
CA MET A 58 1.53 21.62 -1.23
C MET A 58 1.85 22.85 -0.38
N GLY A 59 1.80 22.72 0.95
CA GLY A 59 2.14 23.81 1.87
C GLY A 59 3.59 24.27 1.74
N ALA A 60 4.53 23.33 1.66
CA ALA A 60 5.95 23.63 1.48
C ALA A 60 6.22 24.35 0.14
N MET A 61 5.61 23.88 -0.96
CA MET A 61 5.74 24.51 -2.28
C MET A 61 5.09 25.90 -2.33
N ALA A 62 3.94 26.11 -1.65
CA ALA A 62 3.27 27.41 -1.61
C ALA A 62 4.12 28.45 -0.89
N SER A 63 4.77 28.07 0.21
CA SER A 63 5.68 28.94 0.96
C SER A 63 6.90 29.38 0.13
N ALA A 64 7.35 28.54 -0.80
CA ALA A 64 8.50 28.83 -1.64
C ALA A 64 8.17 29.73 -2.84
N ASN A 65 6.92 29.83 -3.30
CA ASN A 65 6.55 30.42 -4.60
C ASN A 65 5.65 31.67 -4.50
N SER A 66 5.60 32.39 -3.38
CA SER A 66 4.86 33.67 -3.23
C SER A 66 3.39 33.60 -3.71
N GLY A 67 2.72 32.47 -3.55
CA GLY A 67 1.29 32.28 -3.85
C GLY A 67 0.96 31.95 -5.31
N ILE A 68 1.94 31.81 -6.20
CA ILE A 68 1.72 31.29 -7.56
C ILE A 68 1.90 29.77 -7.55
N LEU A 69 0.93 29.03 -8.13
CA LEU A 69 1.04 27.57 -8.24
C LEU A 69 2.22 27.18 -9.13
N SER A 70 3.16 26.43 -8.57
CA SER A 70 4.25 25.83 -9.33
C SER A 70 3.74 24.68 -10.22
N THR A 71 4.52 24.34 -11.24
CA THR A 71 4.22 23.14 -12.09
C THR A 71 4.06 21.89 -11.25
N GLY A 72 4.86 21.70 -10.19
CA GLY A 72 4.74 20.56 -9.25
C GLY A 72 3.40 20.54 -8.53
N GLN A 73 2.90 21.70 -8.06
CA GLN A 73 1.59 21.80 -7.41
C GLN A 73 0.45 21.49 -8.39
N ILE A 74 0.55 21.99 -9.62
CA ILE A 74 -0.44 21.69 -10.67
C ILE A 74 -0.46 20.21 -10.98
N ASN A 75 0.69 19.56 -11.05
CA ASN A 75 0.79 18.11 -11.29
C ASN A 75 0.16 17.31 -10.15
N LEU A 76 0.43 17.64 -8.89
CA LEU A 76 -0.22 17.00 -7.74
C LEU A 76 -1.75 17.08 -7.82
N LEU A 77 -2.30 18.25 -8.14
CA LEU A 77 -3.74 18.47 -8.26
C LEU A 77 -4.38 17.70 -9.43
N ARG A 78 -3.62 17.39 -10.47
CA ARG A 78 -4.10 16.73 -11.69
C ARG A 78 -3.91 15.22 -11.69
N THR A 79 -3.05 14.68 -10.83
CA THR A 79 -2.74 13.24 -10.79
C THR A 79 -3.71 12.53 -9.84
N PRO A 80 -4.68 11.78 -10.35
CA PRO A 80 -5.62 11.07 -9.48
C PRO A 80 -4.94 9.87 -8.84
N THR A 81 -5.19 9.68 -7.55
CA THR A 81 -4.82 8.44 -6.85
C THR A 81 -5.83 7.34 -7.20
N LEU A 82 -5.36 6.28 -7.84
CA LEU A 82 -6.18 5.17 -8.35
C LEU A 82 -5.60 3.83 -7.93
N GLY A 83 -6.48 2.85 -7.73
CA GLY A 83 -6.12 1.45 -7.57
C GLY A 83 -6.29 0.89 -6.18
N ALA A 84 -6.40 -0.44 -6.15
CA ALA A 84 -6.46 -1.22 -4.92
C ALA A 84 -5.09 -1.40 -4.26
N SER A 85 -4.02 -0.92 -4.89
CA SER A 85 -2.64 -1.24 -4.51
C SER A 85 -2.32 -0.87 -3.06
N GLY A 86 -2.78 0.27 -2.55
CA GLY A 86 -2.59 0.62 -1.15
C GLY A 86 -3.14 -0.44 -0.18
N ALA A 87 -4.36 -0.93 -0.43
CA ALA A 87 -4.92 -2.03 0.37
C ALA A 87 -4.15 -3.35 0.16
N ILE A 88 -3.69 -3.62 -1.06
CA ILE A 88 -2.92 -4.82 -1.41
C ILE A 88 -1.56 -4.83 -0.71
N TYR A 89 -0.86 -3.70 -0.64
CA TYR A 89 0.36 -3.57 0.15
C TYR A 89 0.11 -3.82 1.64
N GLY A 90 -1.06 -3.38 2.16
CA GLY A 90 -1.52 -3.78 3.49
C GLY A 90 -1.72 -5.30 3.63
N ILE A 91 -2.30 -5.96 2.63
CA ILE A 91 -2.45 -7.42 2.59
C ILE A 91 -1.09 -8.12 2.56
N GLN A 92 -0.13 -7.63 1.78
CA GLN A 92 1.22 -8.21 1.70
C GLN A 92 1.96 -8.15 3.04
N ILE A 93 1.89 -7.03 3.77
CA ILE A 93 2.48 -6.97 5.11
C ILE A 93 1.73 -7.88 6.08
N GLY A 94 0.41 -7.95 6.00
CA GLY A 94 -0.40 -8.88 6.78
C GLY A 94 -0.01 -10.33 6.55
N TYR A 95 0.18 -10.71 5.28
CA TYR A 95 0.69 -12.02 4.91
C TYR A 95 2.08 -12.28 5.49
N ALA A 96 3.02 -11.37 5.30
CA ALA A 96 4.38 -11.52 5.80
C ALA A 96 4.48 -11.60 7.34
N MET A 97 3.54 -10.96 8.06
CA MET A 97 3.45 -11.07 9.52
C MET A 97 2.94 -12.44 9.99
N LEU A 98 2.08 -13.10 9.22
CA LEU A 98 1.53 -14.42 9.55
C LEU A 98 2.41 -15.55 9.03
N TYR A 99 3.04 -15.34 7.87
CA TYR A 99 3.86 -16.32 7.16
C TYR A 99 5.26 -15.77 6.83
N PRO A 100 6.04 -15.34 7.84
CA PRO A 100 7.29 -14.60 7.60
C PRO A 100 8.38 -15.41 6.91
N ASN A 101 8.30 -16.71 6.97
CA ASN A 101 9.31 -17.62 6.39
C ASN A 101 8.86 -18.29 5.09
N ASP A 102 7.65 -18.04 4.63
CA ASP A 102 7.19 -18.50 3.32
C ASP A 102 8.08 -17.90 2.23
N VAL A 103 8.43 -18.74 1.26
CA VAL A 103 9.33 -18.33 0.18
C VAL A 103 8.52 -17.86 -1.03
N TRP A 104 8.76 -16.64 -1.44
CA TRP A 104 8.24 -16.08 -2.68
C TRP A 104 9.33 -16.07 -3.73
N THR A 105 8.98 -16.55 -4.92
CA THR A 105 9.90 -16.55 -6.05
C THR A 105 9.40 -15.57 -7.10
N LEU A 106 10.23 -14.58 -7.42
CA LEU A 106 10.01 -13.73 -8.58
C LEU A 106 10.23 -14.57 -9.85
N ILE A 107 9.40 -14.33 -10.85
CA ILE A 107 9.52 -15.04 -12.15
C ILE A 107 10.74 -14.49 -12.91
N PHE A 108 10.95 -13.17 -12.82
CA PHE A 108 12.06 -12.51 -13.48
C PHE A 108 12.55 -11.29 -12.68
N PRO A 109 13.84 -11.25 -12.30
CA PRO A 109 14.77 -12.39 -12.29
C PRO A 109 14.32 -13.48 -11.32
N PRO A 110 14.70 -14.75 -11.47
CA PRO A 110 14.27 -15.87 -10.61
C PRO A 110 14.96 -15.82 -9.25
N ILE A 111 14.51 -14.90 -8.41
CA ILE A 111 15.02 -14.70 -7.05
C ILE A 111 13.98 -15.17 -6.05
N SER A 112 14.39 -16.06 -5.15
CA SER A 112 13.56 -16.57 -4.07
C SER A 112 13.92 -15.88 -2.75
N LEU A 113 12.94 -15.28 -2.11
CA LEU A 113 13.11 -14.57 -0.84
C LEU A 113 12.00 -14.98 0.14
N LYS A 114 12.31 -14.97 1.44
CA LYS A 114 11.28 -15.11 2.47
C LYS A 114 10.36 -13.88 2.46
N ALA A 115 9.06 -14.10 2.69
CA ALA A 115 8.04 -13.05 2.66
C ALA A 115 8.41 -11.80 3.49
N LYS A 116 8.98 -11.98 4.68
CA LYS A 116 9.45 -10.87 5.52
C LYS A 116 10.51 -9.99 4.86
N TRP A 117 11.45 -10.59 4.12
CA TRP A 117 12.51 -9.84 3.44
C TRP A 117 11.98 -9.17 2.17
N PHE A 118 11.10 -9.87 1.46
CA PHE A 118 10.43 -9.33 0.29
C PHE A 118 9.67 -8.04 0.64
N VAL A 119 8.82 -8.09 1.67
CA VAL A 119 8.06 -6.91 2.12
C VAL A 119 8.97 -5.81 2.64
N LEU A 120 10.04 -6.13 3.38
CA LEU A 120 11.00 -5.14 3.86
C LEU A 120 11.68 -4.40 2.71
N ILE A 121 12.10 -5.11 1.65
CA ILE A 121 12.68 -4.50 0.44
C ILE A 121 11.68 -3.56 -0.22
N PHE A 122 10.40 -3.96 -0.34
CA PHE A 122 9.37 -3.10 -0.89
C PHE A 122 9.18 -1.82 -0.07
N ILE A 123 9.15 -1.92 1.27
CA ILE A 123 9.06 -0.73 2.14
C ILE A 123 10.22 0.23 1.85
N VAL A 124 11.45 -0.28 1.73
CA VAL A 124 12.64 0.54 1.45
C VAL A 124 12.55 1.19 0.07
N ILE A 125 12.13 0.44 -0.95
CA ILE A 125 11.96 0.97 -2.32
C ILE A 125 10.89 2.05 -2.34
N GLU A 126 9.69 1.80 -1.77
CA GLU A 126 8.60 2.76 -1.73
C GLU A 126 8.98 4.04 -0.97
N LEU A 127 9.70 3.91 0.14
CA LEU A 127 10.19 5.06 0.89
C LEU A 127 11.22 5.86 0.09
N PHE A 128 12.20 5.17 -0.50
CA PHE A 128 13.24 5.82 -1.28
C PHE A 128 12.67 6.55 -2.50
N THR A 129 11.82 5.88 -3.29
CA THR A 129 11.22 6.46 -4.49
C THR A 129 10.24 7.58 -4.16
N GLY A 130 9.47 7.44 -3.06
CA GLY A 130 8.56 8.48 -2.61
C GLY A 130 9.26 9.75 -2.10
N VAL A 131 10.42 9.60 -1.46
CA VAL A 131 11.22 10.75 -0.96
C VAL A 131 12.02 11.41 -2.09
N THR A 132 12.58 10.64 -2.99
CA THR A 132 13.41 11.15 -4.10
C THR A 132 12.59 11.68 -5.27
N GLY A 133 11.28 11.37 -5.33
CA GLY A 133 10.42 11.71 -6.48
C GLY A 133 10.78 10.95 -7.74
N THR A 134 11.54 9.85 -7.63
CA THR A 134 11.80 8.94 -8.73
C THR A 134 10.56 8.06 -8.96
N MET A 135 10.27 7.68 -10.20
CA MET A 135 9.04 6.94 -10.59
C MET A 135 7.76 7.77 -10.42
N ASP A 136 7.70 8.91 -11.10
CA ASP A 136 6.52 9.77 -11.18
C ASP A 136 5.25 8.98 -11.58
N GLY A 137 4.12 9.35 -10.96
CA GLY A 137 2.82 8.72 -11.22
C GLY A 137 2.50 7.49 -10.36
N VAL A 138 3.38 7.11 -9.43
CA VAL A 138 3.11 6.06 -8.43
C VAL A 138 2.84 6.68 -7.06
N ALA A 139 1.75 6.26 -6.44
CA ALA A 139 1.35 6.77 -5.12
C ALA A 139 2.11 6.05 -3.98
N HIS A 140 3.43 6.22 -3.91
CA HIS A 140 4.32 5.55 -2.95
C HIS A 140 3.85 5.67 -1.50
N PHE A 141 3.44 6.87 -1.10
CA PHE A 141 2.94 7.10 0.27
C PHE A 141 1.58 6.45 0.54
N ALA A 142 0.77 6.20 -0.50
CA ALA A 142 -0.43 5.36 -0.34
C ALA A 142 -0.05 3.91 -0.05
N HIS A 143 0.96 3.36 -0.73
CA HIS A 143 1.45 2.00 -0.47
C HIS A 143 1.98 1.86 0.96
N LEU A 144 2.85 2.77 1.39
CA LEU A 144 3.38 2.81 2.75
C LEU A 144 2.27 2.99 3.80
N GLY A 145 1.29 3.85 3.52
CA GLY A 145 0.11 4.03 4.38
C GLY A 145 -0.70 2.75 4.53
N GLY A 146 -0.96 2.06 3.43
CA GLY A 146 -1.64 0.77 3.45
C GLY A 146 -0.91 -0.29 4.29
N MET A 147 0.41 -0.37 4.13
CA MET A 147 1.26 -1.24 4.95
C MET A 147 1.19 -0.87 6.44
N LEU A 148 1.30 0.42 6.78
CA LEU A 148 1.26 0.89 8.16
C LEU A 148 -0.07 0.54 8.83
N PHE A 149 -1.20 0.86 8.21
CA PHE A 149 -2.51 0.60 8.79
C PHE A 149 -2.83 -0.90 8.84
N GLY A 150 -2.42 -1.68 7.83
CA GLY A 150 -2.50 -3.14 7.86
C GLY A 150 -1.68 -3.75 9.00
N PHE A 151 -0.43 -3.29 9.15
CA PHE A 151 0.44 -3.71 10.26
C PHE A 151 -0.18 -3.43 11.63
N LEU A 152 -0.62 -2.19 11.85
CA LEU A 152 -1.20 -1.76 13.13
C LEU A 152 -2.47 -2.55 13.47
N LEU A 153 -3.35 -2.77 12.49
CA LEU A 153 -4.60 -3.52 12.71
C LEU A 153 -4.32 -4.98 13.05
N LEU A 154 -3.42 -5.64 12.32
CA LEU A 154 -3.08 -7.03 12.59
C LEU A 154 -2.37 -7.17 13.95
N LEU A 155 -1.49 -6.24 14.29
CA LEU A 155 -0.82 -6.18 15.58
C LEU A 155 -1.84 -6.01 16.72
N TYR A 156 -2.82 -5.12 16.55
CA TYR A 156 -3.92 -4.95 17.50
C TYR A 156 -4.72 -6.25 17.70
N TRP A 157 -5.11 -6.91 16.62
CA TRP A 157 -5.83 -8.18 16.71
C TRP A 157 -5.02 -9.27 17.39
N LYS A 158 -3.72 -9.34 17.09
CA LYS A 158 -2.80 -10.30 17.73
C LYS A 158 -2.70 -10.05 19.25
N LYS A 159 -2.43 -8.80 19.65
CA LYS A 159 -2.29 -8.42 21.07
C LYS A 159 -3.59 -8.56 21.86
N SER A 160 -4.73 -8.23 21.27
CA SER A 160 -6.05 -8.32 21.91
C SER A 160 -6.66 -9.74 21.91
N GLY A 161 -5.95 -10.74 21.37
CA GLY A 161 -6.45 -12.11 21.24
C GLY A 161 -7.62 -12.25 20.24
N LYS A 162 -7.90 -11.21 19.44
CA LYS A 162 -9.01 -11.21 18.49
C LYS A 162 -8.65 -11.87 17.15
N LEU A 163 -7.37 -12.11 16.88
CA LEU A 163 -6.92 -12.63 15.60
C LEU A 163 -7.58 -13.98 15.26
N TRP A 164 -7.66 -14.86 16.21
CA TRP A 164 -8.16 -16.24 16.05
C TRP A 164 -9.62 -16.45 16.51
N ARG A 165 -10.27 -15.41 17.04
CA ARG A 165 -11.69 -15.51 17.42
C ARG A 165 -12.52 -15.40 16.14
N ARG A 166 -13.31 -16.41 15.87
CA ARG A 166 -14.31 -16.43 14.79
C ARG A 166 -15.53 -15.59 15.14
#